data_2a8e74c626dd3d148629d1018f443bb9
#
_entry.id   2a8e74c626dd3d148629d1018f443bb9
#
_cell.length_a   1.000
_cell.length_b   1.000
_cell.length_c   1.000
_cell.angle_alpha   90.00
_cell.angle_beta   90.00
_cell.angle_gamma   90.00
#
_symmetry.space_group_name_H-M   'P 1'
#
loop_
_entity.id
_entity.type
_entity.pdbx_description
1 polymer ?
#
loop_
_entity_poly.entity_id
_entity_poly.type
_entity_poly.pdbx_seq_one_letter_code
_entity_poly.pdbx_strand_id
1 'polypeptide(L)'
;PTGNFGDILAGYYAKQMGLPVGKLVCASNENNVLTDFLTTGTYTAKREFFKTTSPSMDILVSSNLERLLYHVTGSDAEVAGFMQQLAATGSYTVRPETLATIQETFSCGWSSEAEVAEEIRSRYEKDGYLCDTHTAVAFHVAAQKKRQGVPMVVLSTASPFKFPRSVLSALGKAAPENDFEAMQQLEAATGHAAPASLAALRSKPERFDTVIAPTQIAEVALGYQA
;
A
#
# COMPACT_ATOMS: atom_id res chain seq x y z
N PRO A 1 0.23 3.35 4.78
CA PRO A 1 -0.25 3.01 3.44
C PRO A 1 -0.53 1.52 3.34
N THR A 2 -1.66 1.12 2.74
CA THR A 2 -2.09 -0.28 2.77
C THR A 2 -2.86 -0.67 1.50
N GLY A 3 -2.38 -1.69 0.79
CA GLY A 3 -3.10 -2.40 -0.28
C GLY A 3 -3.43 -3.83 0.12
N ASN A 4 -2.43 -4.65 0.43
CA ASN A 4 -2.60 -6.06 0.78
C ASN A 4 -2.81 -6.34 2.28
N PHE A 5 -3.05 -5.32 3.08
CA PHE A 5 -3.30 -5.39 4.52
C PHE A 5 -2.14 -5.94 5.39
N GLY A 6 -0.99 -6.28 4.81
CA GLY A 6 0.14 -6.90 5.52
C GLY A 6 0.77 -5.97 6.54
N ASP A 7 1.07 -4.74 6.14
CA ASP A 7 1.72 -3.73 6.96
C ASP A 7 0.87 -3.35 8.19
N ILE A 8 -0.38 -2.97 7.96
CA ILE A 8 -1.29 -2.59 9.05
C ILE A 8 -1.65 -3.77 9.96
N LEU A 9 -1.66 -5.01 9.44
CA LEU A 9 -1.85 -6.23 10.24
C LEU A 9 -0.68 -6.44 11.19
N ALA A 10 0.55 -6.15 10.78
CA ALA A 10 1.71 -6.16 11.68
C ALA A 10 1.53 -5.16 12.82
N GLY A 11 1.01 -3.96 12.54
CA GLY A 11 0.62 -2.99 13.55
C GLY A 11 -0.47 -3.51 14.51
N TYR A 12 -1.43 -4.26 13.99
CA TYR A 12 -2.44 -4.93 14.81
C TYR A 12 -1.83 -5.96 15.75
N TYR A 13 -0.92 -6.80 15.25
CA TYR A 13 -0.22 -7.75 16.11
C TYR A 13 0.64 -7.06 17.17
N ALA A 14 1.36 -6.01 16.81
CA ALA A 14 2.13 -5.24 17.78
C ALA A 14 1.25 -4.65 18.89
N LYS A 15 0.05 -4.14 18.53
CA LYS A 15 -0.95 -3.68 19.51
C LYS A 15 -1.41 -4.83 20.42
N GLN A 16 -1.70 -6.01 19.88
CA GLN A 16 -2.10 -7.18 20.68
C GLN A 16 -0.95 -7.66 21.62
N MET A 17 0.30 -7.41 21.22
CA MET A 17 1.49 -7.69 22.05
C MET A 17 1.77 -6.61 23.10
N GLY A 18 0.94 -5.59 23.20
CA GLY A 18 1.02 -4.54 24.24
C GLY A 18 1.60 -3.21 23.78
N LEU A 19 1.88 -3.00 22.47
CA LEU A 19 2.25 -1.68 21.98
C LEU A 19 1.10 -0.68 22.22
N PRO A 20 1.35 0.46 22.89
CA PRO A 20 0.29 1.42 23.24
C PRO A 20 -0.16 2.25 22.02
N VAL A 21 -0.77 1.59 21.03
CA VAL A 21 -1.34 2.22 19.84
C VAL A 21 -2.84 2.41 20.02
N GLY A 22 -3.33 3.61 19.75
CA GLY A 22 -4.75 3.93 19.80
C GLY A 22 -5.50 3.31 18.61
N LYS A 23 -5.56 4.05 17.50
CA LYS A 23 -6.15 3.58 16.24
C LYS A 23 -5.09 3.24 15.22
N LEU A 24 -5.35 2.21 14.43
CA LEU A 24 -4.62 1.89 13.21
C LEU A 24 -5.41 2.48 12.04
N VAL A 25 -4.77 3.31 11.23
CA VAL A 25 -5.42 4.01 10.12
C VAL A 25 -5.02 3.35 8.80
N CYS A 26 -5.95 2.69 8.16
CA CYS A 26 -5.79 2.09 6.84
C CYS A 26 -5.91 3.18 5.77
N ALA A 27 -4.81 3.53 5.14
CA ALA A 27 -4.76 4.52 4.07
C ALA A 27 -4.64 3.83 2.71
N SER A 28 -5.64 4.01 1.85
CA SER A 28 -5.75 3.42 0.51
C SER A 28 -5.54 4.47 -0.58
N ASN A 29 -5.09 4.04 -1.76
CA ASN A 29 -5.18 4.84 -2.98
C ASN A 29 -6.60 4.70 -3.62
N GLU A 30 -6.76 5.05 -4.90
CA GLU A 30 -8.06 4.96 -5.60
C GLU A 30 -8.61 3.53 -5.63
N ASN A 31 -7.78 2.49 -5.48
CA ASN A 31 -8.21 1.11 -5.27
C ASN A 31 -8.63 0.90 -3.81
N ASN A 32 -9.63 1.63 -3.37
CA ASN A 32 -10.02 1.83 -1.98
C ASN A 32 -10.95 0.76 -1.40
N VAL A 33 -10.84 -0.49 -1.87
CA VAL A 33 -11.68 -1.62 -1.41
C VAL A 33 -11.65 -1.82 0.11
N LEU A 34 -10.49 -1.59 0.74
CA LEU A 34 -10.34 -1.69 2.19
C LEU A 34 -11.05 -0.57 2.93
N THR A 35 -11.06 0.65 2.37
CA THR A 35 -11.78 1.78 2.94
C THR A 35 -13.29 1.52 2.94
N ASP A 36 -13.83 1.01 1.82
CA ASP A 36 -15.24 0.63 1.73
C ASP A 36 -15.57 -0.49 2.72
N PHE A 37 -14.75 -1.54 2.77
CA PHE A 37 -14.96 -2.65 3.70
C PHE A 37 -14.94 -2.18 5.18
N LEU A 38 -13.94 -1.43 5.58
CA LEU A 38 -13.81 -0.95 6.97
C LEU A 38 -14.92 0.05 7.36
N THR A 39 -15.57 0.65 6.37
CA THR A 39 -16.70 1.57 6.58
C THR A 39 -18.02 0.83 6.61
N THR A 40 -18.26 -0.10 5.69
CA THR A 40 -19.58 -0.70 5.44
C THR A 40 -19.72 -2.14 5.91
N GLY A 41 -18.61 -2.85 6.14
CA GLY A 41 -18.56 -4.28 6.39
C GLY A 41 -18.72 -5.13 5.13
N THR A 42 -18.89 -4.51 3.96
CA THR A 42 -19.00 -5.21 2.68
C THR A 42 -17.70 -5.09 1.90
N TYR A 43 -17.10 -6.23 1.58
CA TYR A 43 -15.93 -6.33 0.72
C TYR A 43 -16.36 -6.65 -0.70
N THR A 44 -15.96 -5.81 -1.67
CA THR A 44 -16.29 -5.99 -3.08
C THR A 44 -15.04 -5.86 -3.93
N ALA A 45 -14.52 -7.01 -4.43
CA ALA A 45 -13.37 -7.05 -5.33
C ALA A 45 -13.76 -6.84 -6.81
N LYS A 46 -15.04 -7.08 -7.15
CA LYS A 46 -15.54 -6.93 -8.51
C LYS A 46 -15.93 -5.48 -8.79
N ARG A 47 -14.91 -4.67 -9.05
CA ARG A 47 -14.99 -3.21 -9.26
C ARG A 47 -13.95 -2.76 -10.28
N GLU A 48 -14.01 -1.50 -10.69
CA GLU A 48 -13.00 -0.91 -11.55
C GLU A 48 -11.62 -0.95 -10.88
N PHE A 49 -10.60 -1.25 -11.67
CA PHE A 49 -9.20 -1.24 -11.24
C PHE A 49 -8.52 0.00 -11.79
N PHE A 50 -7.90 0.77 -10.91
CA PHE A 50 -7.15 1.97 -11.25
C PHE A 50 -5.65 1.68 -11.22
N LYS A 51 -4.96 2.04 -12.31
CA LYS A 51 -3.50 2.02 -12.34
C LYS A 51 -3.00 3.36 -11.81
N THR A 52 -2.42 3.35 -10.61
CA THR A 52 -2.03 4.56 -9.90
C THR A 52 -0.52 4.77 -9.86
N THR A 53 -0.08 5.91 -9.31
CA THR A 53 1.35 6.19 -9.04
C THR A 53 1.87 5.49 -7.80
N SER A 54 1.01 4.84 -7.01
CA SER A 54 1.37 3.99 -5.87
C SER A 54 1.08 2.49 -6.14
N PRO A 55 1.78 1.87 -7.12
CA PRO A 55 1.39 0.58 -7.70
C PRO A 55 1.42 -0.60 -6.73
N SER A 56 2.19 -0.52 -5.65
CA SER A 56 2.17 -1.59 -4.63
C SER A 56 0.84 -1.66 -3.85
N MET A 57 0.00 -0.63 -3.98
CA MET A 57 -1.34 -0.56 -3.40
C MET A 57 -2.45 -0.82 -4.43
N ASP A 58 -2.12 -1.06 -5.70
CA ASP A 58 -3.07 -1.37 -6.78
C ASP A 58 -3.55 -2.82 -6.64
N ILE A 59 -4.42 -3.04 -5.67
CA ILE A 59 -4.88 -4.36 -5.24
C ILE A 59 -6.39 -4.32 -5.02
N LEU A 60 -7.12 -5.26 -5.61
CA LEU A 60 -8.55 -5.46 -5.36
C LEU A 60 -8.85 -6.66 -4.46
N VAL A 61 -7.90 -7.60 -4.32
CA VAL A 61 -8.01 -8.73 -3.39
C VAL A 61 -6.91 -8.64 -2.34
N SER A 62 -7.27 -8.15 -1.16
CA SER A 62 -6.36 -7.94 -0.03
C SER A 62 -6.22 -9.25 0.76
N SER A 63 -5.22 -10.08 0.39
CA SER A 63 -5.11 -11.46 0.89
C SER A 63 -4.80 -11.57 2.38
N ASN A 64 -4.24 -10.54 3.03
CA ASN A 64 -3.97 -10.60 4.46
C ASN A 64 -5.16 -10.20 5.33
N LEU A 65 -6.22 -9.63 4.75
CA LEU A 65 -7.42 -9.25 5.50
C LEU A 65 -8.11 -10.46 6.15
N GLU A 66 -8.05 -11.64 5.51
CA GLU A 66 -8.61 -12.88 6.06
C GLU A 66 -8.04 -13.22 7.45
N ARG A 67 -6.78 -12.85 7.74
CA ARG A 67 -6.16 -13.06 9.05
C ARG A 67 -6.80 -12.19 10.13
N LEU A 68 -7.10 -10.91 9.80
CA LEU A 68 -7.85 -10.06 10.71
C LEU A 68 -9.24 -10.62 10.96
N LEU A 69 -9.94 -11.06 9.91
CA LEU A 69 -11.27 -11.66 10.04
C LEU A 69 -11.24 -12.86 10.98
N TYR A 70 -10.23 -13.74 10.84
CA TYR A 70 -10.07 -14.87 11.74
C TYR A 70 -9.88 -14.43 13.21
N HIS A 71 -9.02 -13.45 13.46
CA HIS A 71 -8.79 -12.96 14.83
C HIS A 71 -10.04 -12.33 15.46
N VAL A 72 -10.87 -11.67 14.67
CA VAL A 72 -12.07 -10.98 15.17
C VAL A 72 -13.24 -11.94 15.33
N THR A 73 -13.39 -12.91 14.42
CA THR A 73 -14.50 -13.87 14.47
C THR A 73 -14.20 -15.10 15.35
N GLY A 74 -12.92 -15.46 15.48
CA GLY A 74 -12.49 -16.69 16.13
C GLY A 74 -12.93 -17.96 15.39
N SER A 75 -13.34 -17.86 14.12
CA SER A 75 -13.94 -18.96 13.36
C SER A 75 -13.31 -19.11 11.97
N ASP A 76 -12.62 -20.20 11.76
CA ASP A 76 -12.08 -20.60 10.46
C ASP A 76 -13.20 -20.91 9.44
N ALA A 77 -14.28 -21.52 9.89
CA ALA A 77 -15.45 -21.83 9.06
C ALA A 77 -16.14 -20.55 8.54
N GLU A 78 -16.25 -19.52 9.37
CA GLU A 78 -16.84 -18.23 8.96
C GLU A 78 -15.93 -17.55 7.92
N VAL A 79 -14.62 -17.53 8.15
CA VAL A 79 -13.65 -16.96 7.19
C VAL A 79 -13.67 -17.74 5.87
N ALA A 80 -13.68 -19.06 5.92
CA ALA A 80 -13.81 -19.91 4.73
C ALA A 80 -15.10 -19.58 3.95
N GLY A 81 -16.20 -19.35 4.64
CA GLY A 81 -17.45 -18.91 4.03
C GLY A 81 -17.34 -17.56 3.32
N PHE A 82 -16.65 -16.57 3.90
CA PHE A 82 -16.38 -15.29 3.24
C PHE A 82 -15.51 -15.45 1.99
N MET A 83 -14.47 -16.30 2.05
CA MET A 83 -13.62 -16.53 0.89
C MET A 83 -14.34 -17.29 -0.23
N GLN A 84 -15.24 -18.22 0.10
CA GLN A 84 -16.11 -18.89 -0.88
C GLN A 84 -17.08 -17.89 -1.55
N GLN A 85 -17.69 -16.99 -0.78
CA GLN A 85 -18.55 -15.95 -1.32
C GLN A 85 -17.76 -15.01 -2.24
N LEU A 86 -16.57 -14.58 -1.82
CA LEU A 86 -15.69 -13.74 -2.63
C LEU A 86 -15.35 -14.41 -3.96
N ALA A 87 -15.00 -15.69 -3.95
CA ALA A 87 -14.68 -16.43 -5.15
C ALA A 87 -15.91 -16.60 -6.08
N ALA A 88 -17.09 -16.84 -5.53
CA ALA A 88 -18.31 -17.10 -6.29
C ALA A 88 -18.95 -15.81 -6.85
N THR A 89 -18.97 -14.73 -6.07
CA THR A 89 -19.72 -13.51 -6.41
C THR A 89 -18.85 -12.27 -6.58
N GLY A 90 -17.61 -12.30 -6.07
CA GLY A 90 -16.71 -11.14 -5.99
C GLY A 90 -16.97 -10.25 -4.77
N SER A 91 -17.82 -10.69 -3.83
CA SER A 91 -18.16 -9.88 -2.64
C SER A 91 -18.55 -10.76 -1.46
N TYR A 92 -18.37 -10.24 -0.24
CA TYR A 92 -18.96 -10.76 0.99
C TYR A 92 -19.27 -9.63 1.96
N THR A 93 -20.13 -9.89 2.95
CA THR A 93 -20.48 -8.93 4.00
C THR A 93 -20.31 -9.60 5.35
N VAL A 94 -19.61 -8.93 6.27
CA VAL A 94 -19.48 -9.39 7.66
C VAL A 94 -20.70 -8.96 8.48
N ARG A 95 -20.91 -9.62 9.61
CA ARG A 95 -22.00 -9.22 10.53
C ARG A 95 -21.72 -7.85 11.14
N PRO A 96 -22.75 -7.09 11.51
CA PRO A 96 -22.61 -5.76 12.13
C PRO A 96 -21.70 -5.78 13.38
N GLU A 97 -21.79 -6.83 14.20
CA GLU A 97 -20.99 -6.98 15.41
C GLU A 97 -19.49 -7.17 15.07
N THR A 98 -19.21 -7.93 14.03
CA THR A 98 -17.84 -8.12 13.51
C THR A 98 -17.26 -6.80 13.01
N LEU A 99 -18.05 -6.04 12.24
CA LEU A 99 -17.64 -4.71 11.78
C LEU A 99 -17.38 -3.77 12.96
N ALA A 100 -18.26 -3.72 13.94
CA ALA A 100 -18.10 -2.87 15.12
C ALA A 100 -16.79 -3.19 15.86
N THR A 101 -16.48 -4.47 16.07
CA THR A 101 -15.22 -4.90 16.69
C THR A 101 -13.99 -4.46 15.87
N ILE A 102 -14.04 -4.59 14.55
CA ILE A 102 -12.96 -4.09 13.67
C ILE A 102 -12.79 -2.58 13.84
N GLN A 103 -13.90 -1.84 13.84
CA GLN A 103 -13.90 -0.37 13.95
C GLN A 103 -13.44 0.15 15.31
N GLU A 104 -13.42 -0.67 16.38
CA GLU A 104 -12.80 -0.28 17.64
C GLU A 104 -11.29 -0.04 17.50
N THR A 105 -10.62 -0.80 16.64
CA THR A 105 -9.17 -0.72 16.43
C THR A 105 -8.81 0.05 15.16
N PHE A 106 -9.56 -0.13 14.09
CA PHE A 106 -9.24 0.44 12.79
C PHE A 106 -10.07 1.68 12.45
N SER A 107 -9.45 2.58 11.70
CA SER A 107 -10.13 3.60 10.90
C SER A 107 -9.51 3.59 9.51
N CYS A 108 -10.10 4.31 8.55
CA CYS A 108 -9.66 4.27 7.16
C CYS A 108 -9.87 5.60 6.45
N GLY A 109 -9.26 5.70 5.30
CA GLY A 109 -9.42 6.77 4.34
C GLY A 109 -8.70 6.42 3.04
N TRP A 110 -8.84 7.27 2.04
CA TRP A 110 -8.17 7.08 0.76
C TRP A 110 -7.78 8.44 0.16
N SER A 111 -6.90 8.39 -0.84
CA SER A 111 -6.42 9.57 -1.57
C SER A 111 -6.55 9.35 -3.06
N SER A 112 -6.97 10.40 -3.77
CA SER A 112 -6.89 10.47 -5.23
C SER A 112 -5.46 10.75 -5.68
N GLU A 113 -5.16 10.51 -6.97
CA GLU A 113 -3.86 10.82 -7.56
C GLU A 113 -3.48 12.31 -7.46
N ALA A 114 -4.47 13.21 -7.56
CA ALA A 114 -4.24 14.64 -7.40
C ALA A 114 -3.82 15.01 -5.97
N GLU A 115 -4.46 14.40 -4.97
CA GLU A 115 -4.13 14.60 -3.55
C GLU A 115 -2.77 14.00 -3.21
N VAL A 116 -2.40 12.86 -3.79
CA VAL A 116 -1.07 12.26 -3.66
C VAL A 116 0.02 13.20 -4.20
N ALA A 117 -0.18 13.76 -5.39
CA ALA A 117 0.79 14.69 -5.99
C ALA A 117 0.93 15.96 -5.16
N GLU A 118 -0.18 16.53 -4.68
CA GLU A 118 -0.16 17.72 -3.84
C GLU A 118 0.52 17.45 -2.48
N GLU A 119 0.28 16.29 -1.88
CA GLU A 119 0.93 15.92 -0.61
C GLU A 119 2.45 15.80 -0.75
N ILE A 120 2.96 15.16 -1.84
CA ILE A 120 4.39 15.09 -2.13
C ILE A 120 4.99 16.49 -2.23
N ARG A 121 4.36 17.37 -3.02
CA ARG A 121 4.81 18.75 -3.22
C ARG A 121 4.81 19.52 -1.90
N SER A 122 3.69 19.50 -1.21
CA SER A 122 3.50 20.25 0.04
C SER A 122 4.49 19.81 1.13
N ARG A 123 4.76 18.50 1.29
CA ARG A 123 5.74 18.01 2.24
C ARG A 123 7.15 18.44 1.91
N TYR A 124 7.51 18.36 0.63
CA TYR A 124 8.82 18.79 0.20
C TYR A 124 9.03 20.30 0.39
N GLU A 125 8.06 21.13 -0.01
CA GLU A 125 8.16 22.60 0.08
C GLU A 125 8.11 23.13 1.52
N LYS A 126 7.27 22.54 2.39
CA LYS A 126 7.06 23.05 3.75
C LYS A 126 7.99 22.42 4.77
N ASP A 127 8.23 21.12 4.65
CA ASP A 127 8.92 20.34 5.68
C ASP A 127 10.31 19.88 5.19
N GLY A 128 10.68 20.10 3.93
CA GLY A 128 11.89 19.55 3.30
C GLY A 128 11.87 18.02 3.20
N TYR A 129 10.72 17.40 3.41
CA TYR A 129 10.60 15.94 3.43
C TYR A 129 10.14 15.40 2.08
N LEU A 130 11.04 14.71 1.40
CA LEU A 130 10.77 14.04 0.14
C LEU A 130 10.18 12.65 0.39
N CYS A 131 8.87 12.48 0.24
CA CYS A 131 8.21 11.19 0.40
C CYS A 131 7.94 10.50 -0.94
N ASP A 132 7.77 9.19 -0.90
CA ASP A 132 7.28 8.39 -2.02
C ASP A 132 5.75 8.49 -2.14
N THR A 133 5.22 8.01 -3.26
CA THR A 133 3.80 8.05 -3.58
C THR A 133 2.91 7.30 -2.59
N HIS A 134 3.37 6.18 -2.04
CA HIS A 134 2.63 5.39 -1.05
C HIS A 134 2.58 6.11 0.31
N THR A 135 3.72 6.67 0.74
CA THR A 135 3.80 7.46 1.97
C THR A 135 2.94 8.73 1.87
N ALA A 136 2.85 9.34 0.68
CA ALA A 136 1.99 10.49 0.45
C ALA A 136 0.50 10.16 0.66
N VAL A 137 0.02 9.00 0.18
CA VAL A 137 -1.33 8.50 0.50
C VAL A 137 -1.55 8.48 2.01
N ALA A 138 -0.58 7.95 2.76
CA ALA A 138 -0.71 7.84 4.21
C ALA A 138 -0.68 9.21 4.90
N PHE A 139 0.13 10.16 4.44
CA PHE A 139 0.14 11.53 4.97
C PHE A 139 -1.19 12.24 4.76
N HIS A 140 -1.76 12.15 3.56
CA HIS A 140 -3.06 12.75 3.25
C HIS A 140 -4.16 12.21 4.17
N VAL A 141 -4.27 10.89 4.31
CA VAL A 141 -5.26 10.27 5.19
C VAL A 141 -4.98 10.58 6.67
N ALA A 142 -3.71 10.61 7.07
CA ALA A 142 -3.32 10.95 8.45
C ALA A 142 -3.76 12.37 8.83
N ALA A 143 -3.65 13.33 7.90
CA ALA A 143 -4.10 14.71 8.13
C ALA A 143 -5.60 14.77 8.46
N GLN A 144 -6.42 13.95 7.79
CA GLN A 144 -7.86 13.85 8.02
C GLN A 144 -8.23 13.16 9.36
N LYS A 145 -7.35 12.26 9.85
CA LYS A 145 -7.60 11.43 11.03
C LYS A 145 -6.85 11.89 12.28
N LYS A 146 -6.05 12.94 12.17
CA LYS A 146 -5.28 13.49 13.28
C LYS A 146 -6.20 13.94 14.42
N ARG A 147 -5.85 13.57 15.65
CA ARG A 147 -6.55 13.99 16.88
C ARG A 147 -5.63 14.86 17.71
N GLN A 148 -6.22 15.90 18.34
CA GLN A 148 -5.47 16.81 19.21
C GLN A 148 -4.88 16.04 20.40
N GLY A 149 -3.60 16.30 20.69
CA GLY A 149 -2.90 15.68 21.82
C GLY A 149 -2.49 14.21 21.63
N VAL A 150 -2.78 13.62 20.45
CA VAL A 150 -2.38 12.25 20.13
C VAL A 150 -1.35 12.26 19.00
N PRO A 151 -0.13 11.73 19.23
CA PRO A 151 0.85 11.60 18.15
C PRO A 151 0.30 10.75 17.00
N MET A 152 0.49 11.21 15.76
CA MET A 152 0.21 10.45 14.55
C MET A 152 1.54 9.97 13.97
N VAL A 153 1.70 8.65 13.87
CA VAL A 153 2.86 8.02 13.25
C VAL A 153 2.46 7.56 11.85
N VAL A 154 3.19 8.02 10.85
CA VAL A 154 3.01 7.60 9.45
C VAL A 154 4.16 6.67 9.09
N LEU A 155 3.85 5.47 8.60
CA LEU A 155 4.85 4.52 8.15
C LEU A 155 5.29 4.88 6.72
N SER A 156 6.59 5.11 6.54
CA SER A 156 7.21 5.33 5.23
C SER A 156 7.75 3.99 4.73
N THR A 157 7.03 3.37 3.80
CA THR A 157 7.26 2.00 3.38
C THR A 157 8.10 1.86 2.12
N ALA A 158 8.41 2.97 1.44
CA ALA A 158 9.21 2.97 0.23
C ALA A 158 10.10 4.21 0.14
N SER A 159 11.04 4.19 -0.80
CA SER A 159 11.88 5.33 -1.13
C SER A 159 11.27 6.13 -2.29
N PRO A 160 11.32 7.48 -2.30
CA PRO A 160 10.91 8.31 -3.43
C PRO A 160 11.70 7.97 -4.71
N PHE A 161 12.92 7.49 -4.57
CA PHE A 161 13.78 7.07 -5.68
C PHE A 161 13.37 5.73 -6.33
N LYS A 162 12.43 5.00 -5.73
CA LYS A 162 11.81 3.83 -6.35
C LYS A 162 10.73 4.22 -7.38
N PHE A 163 10.18 5.44 -7.26
CA PHE A 163 9.14 5.98 -8.13
C PHE A 163 9.53 7.39 -8.63
N PRO A 164 10.75 7.59 -9.16
CA PRO A 164 11.32 8.91 -9.37
C PRO A 164 10.53 9.74 -10.38
N ARG A 165 9.93 9.11 -11.39
CA ARG A 165 9.11 9.78 -12.41
C ARG A 165 7.86 10.41 -11.80
N SER A 166 7.14 9.64 -10.98
CA SER A 166 5.92 10.12 -10.31
C SER A 166 6.24 11.25 -9.33
N VAL A 167 7.34 11.12 -8.59
CA VAL A 167 7.77 12.15 -7.63
C VAL A 167 8.21 13.44 -8.37
N LEU A 168 8.98 13.34 -9.46
CA LEU A 168 9.34 14.50 -10.29
C LEU A 168 8.09 15.22 -10.83
N SER A 169 7.13 14.44 -11.36
CA SER A 169 5.86 14.99 -11.86
C SER A 169 5.08 15.72 -10.77
N ALA A 170 5.01 15.14 -9.58
CA ALA A 170 4.37 15.76 -8.42
C ALA A 170 5.05 17.09 -8.01
N LEU A 171 6.38 17.18 -8.16
CA LEU A 171 7.15 18.41 -7.94
C LEU A 171 7.06 19.41 -9.12
N GLY A 172 6.21 19.15 -10.11
CA GLY A 172 6.04 20.02 -11.29
C GLY A 172 7.22 20.00 -12.26
N LYS A 173 8.03 18.94 -12.25
CA LYS A 173 9.19 18.78 -13.11
C LYS A 173 8.93 17.76 -14.22
N ALA A 174 9.54 17.98 -15.38
CA ALA A 174 9.52 16.99 -16.45
C ALA A 174 10.23 15.71 -15.98
N ALA A 175 9.64 14.55 -16.25
CA ALA A 175 10.21 13.27 -15.90
C ALA A 175 10.62 12.51 -17.17
N PRO A 176 11.89 12.08 -17.31
CA PRO A 176 12.32 11.24 -18.42
C PRO A 176 11.65 9.84 -18.33
N GLU A 177 11.61 9.14 -19.47
CA GLU A 177 11.04 7.79 -19.50
C GLU A 177 11.91 6.76 -18.80
N ASN A 178 13.22 6.94 -18.82
CA ASN A 178 14.17 6.06 -18.14
C ASN A 178 14.18 6.35 -16.64
N ASP A 179 13.90 5.34 -15.81
CA ASP A 179 13.82 5.49 -14.38
C ASP A 179 15.17 5.85 -13.72
N PHE A 180 16.30 5.40 -14.26
CA PHE A 180 17.61 5.79 -13.75
C PHE A 180 17.97 7.24 -14.07
N GLU A 181 17.55 7.74 -15.23
CA GLU A 181 17.68 9.17 -15.57
C GLU A 181 16.75 10.01 -14.70
N ALA A 182 15.52 9.56 -14.47
CA ALA A 182 14.61 10.21 -13.56
C ALA A 182 15.14 10.24 -12.12
N MET A 183 15.80 9.17 -11.67
CA MET A 183 16.47 9.13 -10.37
C MET A 183 17.55 10.19 -10.26
N GLN A 184 18.42 10.32 -11.27
CA GLN A 184 19.48 11.34 -11.30
C GLN A 184 18.90 12.77 -11.33
N GLN A 185 17.83 12.99 -12.09
CA GLN A 185 17.16 14.29 -12.10
C GLN A 185 16.51 14.61 -10.75
N LEU A 186 15.95 13.61 -10.07
CA LEU A 186 15.38 13.80 -8.74
C LEU A 186 16.46 14.15 -7.71
N GLU A 187 17.65 13.50 -7.77
CA GLU A 187 18.82 13.87 -6.95
C GLU A 187 19.21 15.34 -7.20
N ALA A 188 19.40 15.71 -8.47
CA ALA A 188 19.79 17.07 -8.84
C ALA A 188 18.75 18.11 -8.44
N ALA A 189 17.46 17.76 -8.53
CA ALA A 189 16.36 18.69 -8.24
C ALA A 189 16.11 18.90 -6.75
N THR A 190 16.45 17.93 -5.91
CA THR A 190 16.10 17.93 -4.49
C THR A 190 17.29 17.98 -3.55
N GLY A 191 18.51 17.67 -4.05
CA GLY A 191 19.70 17.54 -3.21
C GLY A 191 19.74 16.27 -2.34
N HIS A 192 18.75 15.39 -2.45
CA HIS A 192 18.73 14.12 -1.76
C HIS A 192 19.43 13.05 -2.60
N ALA A 193 20.19 12.16 -1.97
CA ALA A 193 20.87 11.07 -2.65
C ALA A 193 19.96 9.82 -2.72
N ALA A 194 19.97 9.15 -3.87
CA ALA A 194 19.33 7.85 -4.01
C ALA A 194 20.02 6.80 -3.10
N PRO A 195 19.25 5.86 -2.52
CA PRO A 195 19.85 4.75 -1.79
C PRO A 195 20.86 4.00 -2.67
N ALA A 196 22.03 3.70 -2.11
CA ALA A 196 23.13 3.06 -2.85
C ALA A 196 22.70 1.73 -3.52
N SER A 197 21.79 0.98 -2.86
CA SER A 197 21.22 -0.26 -3.41
C SER A 197 20.41 -0.04 -4.68
N LEU A 198 19.65 1.07 -4.79
CA LEU A 198 18.90 1.41 -5.99
C LEU A 198 19.82 1.96 -7.09
N ALA A 199 20.72 2.87 -6.75
CA ALA A 199 21.67 3.43 -7.71
C ALA A 199 22.55 2.35 -8.35
N ALA A 200 22.97 1.34 -7.58
CA ALA A 200 23.78 0.23 -8.07
C ALA A 200 23.08 -0.67 -9.11
N LEU A 201 21.74 -0.65 -9.16
CA LEU A 201 21.00 -1.48 -10.14
C LEU A 201 21.31 -1.09 -11.59
N ARG A 202 21.66 0.17 -11.84
CA ARG A 202 21.98 0.66 -13.19
C ARG A 202 23.13 -0.11 -13.87
N SER A 203 24.07 -0.60 -13.10
CA SER A 203 25.27 -1.30 -13.61
C SER A 203 25.22 -2.82 -13.44
N LYS A 204 24.15 -3.35 -12.85
CA LYS A 204 24.01 -4.79 -12.67
C LYS A 204 23.48 -5.44 -13.93
N PRO A 205 24.04 -6.60 -14.33
CA PRO A 205 23.48 -7.38 -15.41
C PRO A 205 22.12 -7.97 -15.03
N GLU A 206 21.21 -8.06 -15.98
CA GLU A 206 20.00 -8.87 -15.83
C GLU A 206 20.40 -10.34 -15.73
N ARG A 207 19.98 -11.00 -14.66
CA ARG A 207 20.32 -12.41 -14.39
C ARG A 207 19.36 -13.39 -15.02
N PHE A 208 18.10 -13.00 -15.14
CA PHE A 208 17.01 -13.86 -15.60
C PHE A 208 16.22 -13.10 -16.66
N ASP A 209 16.29 -13.59 -17.88
CA ASP A 209 15.62 -13.04 -19.07
C ASP A 209 14.57 -13.99 -19.65
N THR A 210 14.44 -15.17 -19.07
CA THR A 210 13.54 -16.21 -19.54
C THR A 210 12.10 -15.91 -19.11
N VAL A 211 11.23 -15.73 -20.08
CA VAL A 211 9.78 -15.56 -19.88
C VAL A 211 9.08 -16.89 -20.19
N ILE A 212 8.28 -17.36 -19.23
CA ILE A 212 7.56 -18.64 -19.35
C ILE A 212 6.06 -18.47 -19.10
N ALA A 213 5.26 -19.39 -19.63
CA ALA A 213 3.87 -19.47 -19.26
C ALA A 213 3.70 -20.05 -17.84
N PRO A 214 2.62 -19.70 -17.10
CA PRO A 214 2.37 -20.24 -15.76
C PRO A 214 2.37 -21.78 -15.69
N THR A 215 1.96 -22.45 -16.76
CA THR A 215 1.95 -23.93 -16.87
C THR A 215 3.35 -24.56 -16.89
N GLN A 216 4.40 -23.76 -17.20
CA GLN A 216 5.79 -24.23 -17.29
C GLN A 216 6.57 -24.02 -15.98
N ILE A 217 5.98 -23.39 -14.96
CA ILE A 217 6.67 -23.04 -13.72
C ILE A 217 7.29 -24.27 -13.06
N ALA A 218 6.54 -25.37 -12.94
CA ALA A 218 7.02 -26.58 -12.29
C ALA A 218 8.21 -27.20 -13.02
N GLU A 219 8.15 -27.29 -14.36
CA GLU A 219 9.21 -27.84 -15.21
C GLU A 219 10.49 -27.00 -15.08
N VAL A 220 10.39 -25.69 -15.21
CA VAL A 220 11.54 -24.78 -15.11
C VAL A 220 12.12 -24.78 -13.70
N ALA A 221 11.30 -24.77 -12.65
CA ALA A 221 11.77 -24.79 -11.27
C ALA A 221 12.51 -26.09 -10.93
N LEU A 222 12.05 -27.23 -11.42
CA LEU A 222 12.70 -28.53 -11.20
C LEU A 222 13.94 -28.71 -12.08
N GLY A 223 14.01 -28.06 -13.24
CA GLY A 223 15.16 -28.11 -14.15
C GLY A 223 16.25 -27.06 -13.84
N TYR A 224 15.99 -26.15 -12.91
CA TYR A 224 16.95 -25.09 -12.56
C TYR A 224 18.13 -25.68 -11.79
N GLN A 225 19.31 -25.64 -12.42
CA GLN A 225 20.60 -25.94 -11.78
C GLN A 225 21.26 -24.61 -11.41
N ALA A 226 21.51 -24.41 -10.11
CA ALA A 226 22.10 -23.20 -9.57
C ALA A 226 23.59 -23.02 -9.96
#